data_677e6a95e2f6b2997761e7b9f2933d4a
#
_entry.id   677e6a95e2f6b2997761e7b9f2933d4a
#
_cell.length_a   1.000
_cell.length_b   1.000
_cell.length_c   1.000
_cell.angle_alpha   90.00
_cell.angle_beta   90.00
_cell.angle_gamma   90.00
#
_symmetry.space_group_name_H-M   'P 1'
#
loop_
_entity.id
_entity.type
_entity.pdbx_description
1 polymer ?
#
loop_
_entity_poly.entity_id
_entity_poly.type
_entity_poly.pdbx_seq_one_letter_code
_entity_poly.pdbx_strand_id
1 'polypeptide(L)'
;MTSGIKGSSKKYQCLFCSAENIWSHSKTNKFCNNVCQGQYKWINETIPRIEAGGGTCGSTPTLKKYLIEKFGEQCSECGIKSVWNNKSLSLQLDHINGDSDNNYPANLRLLCPNCHSQTETFGNGGLGNRYKKVSKRNKYLQEYKSRVA
;
A
#
# COMPACT_ATOMS: atom_id res chain seq x y z
N MET A 1 -3.10 -41.60 -43.46
CA MET A 1 -2.07 -40.56 -43.40
C MET A 1 -2.70 -39.32 -42.78
N THR A 2 -2.54 -39.14 -41.48
CA THR A 2 -3.07 -37.97 -40.74
C THR A 2 -1.92 -37.03 -40.49
N SER A 3 -1.82 -35.99 -41.30
CA SER A 3 -0.84 -34.91 -41.14
C SER A 3 -1.24 -34.06 -39.91
N GLY A 4 -0.59 -34.33 -38.79
CA GLY A 4 -0.71 -33.52 -37.59
C GLY A 4 -0.11 -32.12 -37.86
N ILE A 5 -0.96 -31.12 -37.92
CA ILE A 5 -0.57 -29.74 -37.95
C ILE A 5 0.05 -29.46 -36.59
N LYS A 6 1.39 -29.43 -36.52
CA LYS A 6 2.13 -28.87 -35.36
C LYS A 6 1.85 -27.39 -35.34
N GLY A 7 0.82 -26.99 -34.62
CA GLY A 7 0.60 -25.57 -34.32
C GLY A 7 1.83 -25.01 -33.54
N SER A 8 2.53 -24.08 -34.12
CA SER A 8 3.59 -23.33 -33.50
C SER A 8 3.01 -22.61 -32.27
N SER A 9 3.28 -23.15 -31.08
CA SER A 9 2.85 -22.53 -29.82
C SER A 9 3.64 -21.22 -29.64
N LYS A 10 2.94 -20.09 -29.75
CA LYS A 10 3.55 -18.79 -29.48
C LYS A 10 4.03 -18.73 -28.03
N LYS A 11 5.25 -18.29 -27.81
CA LYS A 11 5.83 -18.07 -26.50
C LYS A 11 5.72 -16.60 -26.12
N TYR A 12 5.68 -16.32 -24.81
CA TYR A 12 5.78 -14.98 -24.27
C TYR A 12 6.65 -14.98 -23.00
N GLN A 13 7.23 -13.85 -22.65
CA GLN A 13 7.93 -13.67 -21.40
C GLN A 13 7.03 -12.95 -20.39
N CYS A 14 7.02 -13.45 -19.14
CA CYS A 14 6.30 -12.81 -18.04
C CYS A 14 6.92 -11.44 -17.74
N LEU A 15 6.11 -10.40 -17.71
CA LEU A 15 6.57 -9.02 -17.43
C LEU A 15 7.12 -8.83 -16.02
N PHE A 16 6.83 -9.77 -15.09
CA PHE A 16 7.32 -9.68 -13.72
C PHE A 16 8.54 -10.55 -13.47
N CYS A 17 8.47 -11.87 -13.76
CA CYS A 17 9.53 -12.81 -13.43
C CYS A 17 10.41 -13.20 -14.64
N SER A 18 10.13 -12.66 -15.83
CA SER A 18 10.83 -12.93 -17.09
C SER A 18 10.81 -14.41 -17.55
N ALA A 19 10.06 -15.28 -16.87
CA ALA A 19 9.94 -16.68 -17.27
C ALA A 19 9.26 -16.82 -18.64
N GLU A 20 9.79 -17.70 -19.48
CA GLU A 20 9.12 -18.08 -20.73
C GLU A 20 7.87 -18.92 -20.44
N ASN A 21 6.80 -18.60 -21.12
CA ASN A 21 5.53 -19.31 -21.05
C ASN A 21 4.94 -19.54 -22.42
N ILE A 22 4.07 -20.54 -22.53
CA ILE A 22 3.34 -20.85 -23.75
C ILE A 22 2.06 -20.01 -23.77
N TRP A 23 1.79 -19.40 -24.92
CA TRP A 23 0.60 -18.61 -25.14
C TRP A 23 -0.66 -19.45 -24.93
N SER A 24 -1.55 -19.01 -24.03
CA SER A 24 -2.88 -19.57 -23.83
C SER A 24 -3.94 -18.65 -24.45
N HIS A 25 -5.14 -19.16 -24.72
CA HIS A 25 -6.25 -18.36 -25.26
C HIS A 25 -6.77 -17.27 -24.32
N SER A 26 -6.16 -17.09 -23.15
CA SER A 26 -6.43 -15.99 -22.22
C SER A 26 -5.99 -14.65 -22.86
N LYS A 27 -6.83 -13.63 -22.76
CA LYS A 27 -6.65 -12.32 -23.39
C LYS A 27 -5.43 -11.51 -22.90
N THR A 28 -4.70 -12.01 -21.90
CA THR A 28 -3.63 -11.27 -21.22
C THR A 28 -2.36 -12.09 -21.03
N ASN A 29 -1.77 -12.58 -22.11
CA ASN A 29 -0.50 -13.32 -22.05
C ASN A 29 0.68 -12.41 -21.70
N LYS A 30 0.60 -11.71 -20.56
CA LYS A 30 1.64 -10.83 -20.03
C LYS A 30 2.28 -11.39 -18.77
N PHE A 31 1.58 -12.28 -18.06
CA PHE A 31 2.00 -12.82 -16.77
C PHE A 31 1.77 -14.33 -16.72
N CYS A 32 2.68 -15.07 -16.09
CA CYS A 32 2.55 -16.52 -15.97
C CYS A 32 1.39 -16.95 -15.05
N ASN A 33 1.01 -16.10 -14.08
CA ASN A 33 -0.08 -16.33 -13.14
C ASN A 33 -0.55 -15.02 -12.49
N ASN A 34 -1.61 -15.12 -11.68
CA ASN A 34 -2.17 -13.98 -10.95
C ASN A 34 -1.22 -13.37 -9.91
N VAL A 35 -0.30 -14.17 -9.35
CA VAL A 35 0.70 -13.69 -8.39
C VAL A 35 1.67 -12.73 -9.09
N CYS A 36 2.21 -13.13 -10.24
CA CYS A 36 3.09 -12.25 -11.04
C CYS A 36 2.38 -10.98 -11.49
N GLN A 37 1.11 -11.08 -11.89
CA GLN A 37 0.30 -9.91 -12.24
C GLN A 37 0.11 -8.99 -11.03
N GLY A 38 -0.20 -9.54 -9.88
CA GLY A 38 -0.39 -8.79 -8.63
C GLY A 38 0.88 -8.05 -8.20
N GLN A 39 2.03 -8.74 -8.22
CA GLN A 39 3.33 -8.15 -7.89
C GLN A 39 3.74 -7.05 -8.88
N TYR A 40 3.55 -7.28 -10.17
CA TYR A 40 3.82 -6.26 -11.18
C TYR A 40 2.99 -4.99 -10.95
N LYS A 41 1.68 -5.14 -10.73
CA LYS A 41 0.79 -4.01 -10.43
C LYS A 41 1.14 -3.31 -9.13
N TRP A 42 1.52 -4.09 -8.12
CA TRP A 42 1.94 -3.55 -6.83
C TRP A 42 3.12 -2.59 -6.99
N ILE A 43 4.19 -3.06 -7.64
CA ILE A 43 5.44 -2.30 -7.79
C ILE A 43 5.29 -1.15 -8.79
N ASN A 44 4.65 -1.38 -9.95
CA ASN A 44 4.68 -0.42 -11.05
C ASN A 44 3.48 0.54 -11.07
N GLU A 45 2.40 0.23 -10.37
CA GLU A 45 1.18 1.04 -10.39
C GLU A 45 0.79 1.52 -8.98
N THR A 46 0.77 0.61 -7.99
CA THR A 46 0.20 0.91 -6.67
C THR A 46 1.17 1.71 -5.81
N ILE A 47 2.42 1.28 -5.67
CA ILE A 47 3.45 2.01 -4.91
C ILE A 47 3.65 3.42 -5.46
N PRO A 48 3.91 3.63 -6.78
CA PRO A 48 4.09 4.98 -7.32
C PRO A 48 2.88 5.89 -7.07
N ARG A 49 1.66 5.34 -7.16
CA ARG A 49 0.45 6.11 -6.90
C ARG A 49 0.30 6.52 -5.43
N ILE A 50 0.66 5.64 -4.49
CA ILE A 50 0.70 5.98 -3.06
C ILE A 50 1.75 7.07 -2.83
N GLU A 51 2.94 6.94 -3.37
CA GLU A 51 4.05 7.89 -3.19
C GLU A 51 3.80 9.24 -3.86
N ALA A 52 3.06 9.27 -4.95
CA ALA A 52 2.60 10.52 -5.56
C ALA A 52 1.54 11.26 -4.72
N GLY A 53 1.05 10.65 -3.64
CA GLY A 53 0.18 11.30 -2.68
C GLY A 53 -1.24 11.53 -3.19
N GLY A 54 -1.73 10.73 -4.12
CA GLY A 54 -3.13 10.78 -4.52
C GLY A 54 -4.06 10.42 -3.36
N GLY A 55 -4.79 11.38 -2.82
CA GLY A 55 -5.61 11.25 -1.60
C GLY A 55 -6.68 10.15 -1.59
N THR A 56 -6.89 9.47 -2.71
CA THR A 56 -7.80 8.31 -2.86
C THR A 56 -7.04 6.99 -3.05
N CYS A 57 -5.74 6.98 -2.83
CA CYS A 57 -4.85 5.88 -3.16
C CYS A 57 -4.83 4.76 -2.13
N GLY A 58 -5.86 3.99 -2.09
CA GLY A 58 -5.80 2.70 -1.44
C GLY A 58 -6.71 2.57 -0.23
N SER A 59 -7.22 1.37 -0.07
CA SER A 59 -7.90 0.94 1.15
C SER A 59 -6.90 0.85 2.31
N THR A 60 -7.37 0.91 3.54
CA THR A 60 -6.55 0.72 4.75
C THR A 60 -5.61 -0.51 4.67
N PRO A 61 -6.05 -1.69 4.19
CA PRO A 61 -5.15 -2.83 3.99
C PRO A 61 -4.01 -2.57 3.01
N THR A 62 -4.27 -1.84 1.92
CA THR A 62 -3.26 -1.49 0.91
C THR A 62 -2.20 -0.56 1.50
N LEU A 63 -2.62 0.46 2.24
CA LEU A 63 -1.72 1.41 2.91
C LEU A 63 -0.91 0.73 4.01
N LYS A 64 -1.54 -0.16 4.81
CA LYS A 64 -0.82 -0.96 5.81
C LYS A 64 0.25 -1.84 5.17
N LYS A 65 -0.08 -2.55 4.08
CA LYS A 65 0.89 -3.36 3.35
C LYS A 65 2.08 -2.53 2.89
N TYR A 66 1.83 -1.35 2.31
CA TYR A 66 2.87 -0.43 1.87
C TYR A 66 3.79 -0.01 3.04
N LEU A 67 3.21 0.37 4.19
CA LEU A 67 3.98 0.78 5.36
C LEU A 67 4.79 -0.37 5.96
N ILE A 68 4.24 -1.58 6.00
CA ILE A 68 4.95 -2.78 6.46
C ILE A 68 6.14 -3.09 5.56
N GLU A 69 5.98 -3.03 4.24
CA GLU A 69 7.07 -3.29 3.30
C GLU A 69 8.17 -2.22 3.38
N LYS A 70 7.80 -0.97 3.64
CA LYS A 70 8.75 0.15 3.66
C LYS A 70 9.45 0.34 5.00
N PHE A 71 8.75 0.14 6.12
CA PHE A 71 9.24 0.48 7.47
C PHE A 71 9.30 -0.71 8.44
N GLY A 72 8.84 -1.89 7.98
CA GLY A 72 8.75 -3.08 8.81
C GLY A 72 7.43 -3.19 9.58
N GLU A 73 7.15 -4.40 10.06
CA GLU A 73 5.92 -4.71 10.79
C GLU A 73 6.12 -4.46 12.30
N GLN A 74 6.18 -3.18 12.67
CA GLN A 74 6.39 -2.74 14.04
C GLN A 74 5.69 -1.41 14.32
N CYS A 75 5.42 -1.14 15.60
CA CYS A 75 4.88 0.13 16.06
C CYS A 75 5.92 1.25 15.89
N SER A 76 5.55 2.34 15.25
CA SER A 76 6.45 3.48 15.00
C SER A 76 6.85 4.23 16.27
N GLU A 77 6.09 4.09 17.37
CA GLU A 77 6.39 4.77 18.64
C GLU A 77 7.22 3.91 19.59
N CYS A 78 6.77 2.68 19.89
CA CYS A 78 7.42 1.84 20.90
C CYS A 78 8.21 0.67 20.31
N GLY A 79 8.21 0.48 18.99
CA GLY A 79 8.96 -0.57 18.31
C GLY A 79 8.43 -1.99 18.48
N ILE A 80 7.30 -2.19 19.21
CA ILE A 80 6.74 -3.53 19.39
C ILE A 80 6.34 -4.10 18.02
N LYS A 81 6.71 -5.35 17.78
CA LYS A 81 6.30 -6.08 16.57
C LYS A 81 4.85 -6.53 16.65
N SER A 82 4.33 -7.12 15.58
CA SER A 82 2.97 -7.68 15.49
C SER A 82 2.75 -8.94 16.37
N VAL A 83 3.44 -9.02 17.52
CA VAL A 83 3.30 -10.09 18.49
C VAL A 83 3.26 -9.52 19.90
N TRP A 84 2.27 -9.93 20.70
CA TRP A 84 2.12 -9.62 22.11
C TRP A 84 1.65 -10.85 22.86
N ASN A 85 2.31 -11.18 23.95
CA ASN A 85 1.97 -12.33 24.80
C ASN A 85 1.79 -13.64 23.99
N ASN A 86 2.74 -13.92 23.07
CA ASN A 86 2.72 -15.05 22.15
C ASN A 86 1.50 -15.14 21.23
N LYS A 87 0.80 -14.02 21.01
CA LYS A 87 -0.35 -13.90 20.13
C LYS A 87 -0.13 -12.80 19.10
N SER A 88 -0.84 -12.89 17.99
CA SER A 88 -0.80 -11.84 16.97
C SER A 88 -1.35 -10.52 17.52
N LEU A 89 -0.57 -9.45 17.38
CA LEU A 89 -0.93 -8.08 17.70
C LEU A 89 -1.23 -7.32 16.41
N SER A 90 -2.46 -6.87 16.25
CA SER A 90 -2.83 -6.07 15.09
C SER A 90 -2.33 -4.63 15.22
N LEU A 91 -1.34 -4.25 14.42
CA LEU A 91 -0.96 -2.85 14.27
C LEU A 91 -2.07 -2.08 13.55
N GLN A 92 -2.26 -0.82 13.92
CA GLN A 92 -3.31 0.06 13.40
C GLN A 92 -2.69 1.15 12.54
N LEU A 93 -3.34 1.48 11.43
CA LEU A 93 -2.97 2.63 10.61
C LEU A 93 -3.44 3.90 11.32
N ASP A 94 -2.54 4.82 11.56
CA ASP A 94 -2.79 6.12 12.16
C ASP A 94 -2.43 7.25 11.19
N HIS A 95 -3.27 8.29 11.19
CA HIS A 95 -3.03 9.54 10.46
C HIS A 95 -2.47 10.57 11.43
N ILE A 96 -1.19 10.91 11.31
CA ILE A 96 -0.45 11.77 12.25
C ILE A 96 -1.19 13.09 12.50
N ASN A 97 -1.80 13.68 11.46
CA ASN A 97 -2.54 14.94 11.59
C ASN A 97 -4.03 14.76 11.92
N GLY A 98 -4.49 13.52 12.15
CA GLY A 98 -5.91 13.19 12.41
C GLY A 98 -6.86 13.35 11.22
N ASP A 99 -6.36 13.60 10.02
CA ASP A 99 -7.17 13.68 8.80
C ASP A 99 -7.15 12.37 8.05
N SER A 100 -8.23 11.60 8.17
CA SER A 100 -8.40 10.29 7.52
C SER A 100 -8.42 10.34 5.99
N ASP A 101 -8.60 11.52 5.40
CA ASP A 101 -8.58 11.68 3.94
C ASP A 101 -7.17 11.97 3.42
N ASN A 102 -6.23 12.31 4.32
CA ASN A 102 -4.85 12.60 4.00
C ASN A 102 -3.99 11.33 4.03
N ASN A 103 -4.01 10.56 2.96
CA ASN A 103 -3.28 9.31 2.81
C ASN A 103 -1.85 9.48 2.23
N TYR A 104 -1.23 10.65 2.38
CA TYR A 104 0.18 10.80 2.04
C TYR A 104 1.05 9.93 2.95
N PRO A 105 2.04 9.20 2.42
CA PRO A 105 2.87 8.28 3.20
C PRO A 105 3.51 8.92 4.43
N ALA A 106 3.95 10.16 4.32
CA ALA A 106 4.55 10.90 5.43
C ALA A 106 3.55 11.28 6.55
N ASN A 107 2.23 11.20 6.27
CA ASN A 107 1.17 11.39 7.26
C ASN A 107 0.70 10.07 7.88
N LEU A 108 1.25 8.94 7.45
CA LEU A 108 0.80 7.61 7.86
C LEU A 108 1.87 6.93 8.72
N ARG A 109 1.42 6.24 9.75
CA ARG A 109 2.26 5.39 10.59
C ARG A 109 1.50 4.16 11.08
N LEU A 110 2.24 3.14 11.52
CA LEU A 110 1.68 1.96 12.16
C LEU A 110 1.88 2.08 13.68
N LEU A 111 0.80 1.95 14.43
CA LEU A 111 0.82 1.98 15.88
C LEU A 111 0.23 0.71 16.47
N CYS A 112 0.76 0.26 17.61
CA CYS A 112 0.07 -0.73 18.43
C CYS A 112 -1.16 -0.07 19.11
N PRO A 113 -2.16 -0.86 19.55
CA PRO A 113 -3.37 -0.31 20.18
C PRO A 113 -3.08 0.63 21.35
N ASN A 114 -2.06 0.32 22.16
CA ASN A 114 -1.66 1.17 23.28
C ASN A 114 -1.16 2.54 22.85
N CYS A 115 -0.20 2.59 21.94
CA CYS A 115 0.33 3.86 21.44
C CYS A 115 -0.74 4.64 20.66
N HIS A 116 -1.58 3.94 19.87
CA HIS A 116 -2.66 4.59 19.14
C HIS A 116 -3.69 5.23 20.07
N SER A 117 -4.06 4.57 21.18
CA SER A 117 -4.99 5.15 22.16
C SER A 117 -4.47 6.40 22.89
N GLN A 118 -3.16 6.63 22.84
CA GLN A 118 -2.49 7.78 23.48
C GLN A 118 -2.23 8.94 22.52
N THR A 119 -2.61 8.80 21.23
CA THR A 119 -2.45 9.91 20.27
C THR A 119 -3.48 11.02 20.53
N GLU A 120 -3.10 12.27 20.32
CA GLU A 120 -4.01 13.43 20.46
C GLU A 120 -5.23 13.35 19.52
N THR A 121 -5.13 12.56 18.47
CA THR A 121 -6.15 12.38 17.44
C THR A 121 -7.04 11.17 17.68
N PHE A 122 -6.78 10.38 18.73
CA PHE A 122 -7.53 9.17 19.02
C PHE A 122 -9.01 9.44 19.29
N GLY A 123 -9.88 8.63 18.69
CA GLY A 123 -11.32 8.55 18.95
C GLY A 123 -12.16 9.77 18.58
N ASN A 124 -11.66 10.98 18.76
CA ASN A 124 -12.45 12.23 18.59
C ASN A 124 -11.86 13.23 17.59
N GLY A 125 -10.74 12.92 16.96
CA GLY A 125 -10.11 13.83 15.99
C GLY A 125 -10.98 14.17 14.79
N GLY A 126 -12.13 13.48 14.60
CA GLY A 126 -12.93 13.54 13.40
C GLY A 126 -14.23 14.35 13.47
N LEU A 127 -14.84 14.54 14.61
CA LEU A 127 -16.24 15.02 14.67
C LEU A 127 -16.41 16.53 14.92
N GLY A 128 -15.41 17.22 15.46
CA GLY A 128 -15.55 18.63 15.83
C GLY A 128 -15.10 19.66 14.79
N ASN A 129 -14.42 19.28 13.72
CA ASN A 129 -13.66 20.27 12.96
C ASN A 129 -13.51 19.99 11.46
N ARG A 130 -14.58 19.77 10.72
CA ARG A 130 -14.49 19.73 9.23
C ARG A 130 -13.81 20.98 8.66
N TYR A 131 -13.97 22.12 9.25
CA TYR A 131 -13.33 23.39 8.83
C TYR A 131 -11.85 23.49 9.23
N LYS A 132 -11.43 22.93 10.38
CA LYS A 132 -10.01 22.86 10.76
C LYS A 132 -9.23 21.79 9.98
N LYS A 133 -9.90 20.75 9.43
CA LYS A 133 -9.28 19.70 8.59
C LYS A 133 -8.61 20.27 7.33
N VAL A 134 -9.28 21.18 6.63
CA VAL A 134 -8.76 21.76 5.38
C VAL A 134 -7.50 22.58 5.62
N SER A 135 -7.46 23.36 6.68
CA SER A 135 -6.30 24.19 7.04
C SER A 135 -5.08 23.34 7.45
N LYS A 136 -5.30 22.31 8.29
CA LYS A 136 -4.23 21.36 8.67
C LYS A 136 -3.70 20.58 7.48
N ARG A 137 -4.59 20.11 6.58
CA ARG A 137 -4.20 19.39 5.36
C ARG A 137 -3.30 20.25 4.46
N ASN A 138 -3.65 21.50 4.23
CA ASN A 138 -2.87 22.41 3.40
C ASN A 138 -1.48 22.69 4.00
N LYS A 139 -1.39 22.92 5.31
CA LYS A 139 -0.13 23.10 6.02
C LYS A 139 0.77 21.88 5.88
N TYR A 140 0.23 20.68 6.12
CA TYR A 140 0.96 19.43 6.02
C TYR A 140 1.48 19.15 4.60
N LEU A 141 0.66 19.42 3.58
CA LEU A 141 1.07 19.29 2.18
C LEU A 141 2.23 20.21 1.82
N GLN A 142 2.27 21.44 2.37
CA GLN A 142 3.37 22.36 2.16
C GLN A 142 4.65 21.86 2.84
N GLU A 143 4.55 21.39 4.09
CA GLU A 143 5.68 20.81 4.82
C GLU A 143 6.22 19.55 4.16
N TYR A 144 5.36 18.67 3.64
CA TYR A 144 5.76 17.49 2.88
C TYR A 144 6.52 17.88 1.60
N LYS A 145 5.96 18.80 0.80
CA LYS A 145 6.61 19.26 -0.44
C LYS A 145 7.98 19.86 -0.20
N SER A 146 8.17 20.57 0.90
CA SER A 146 9.48 21.15 1.28
C SER A 146 10.53 20.11 1.73
N ARG A 147 10.09 18.89 2.13
CA ARG A 147 10.99 17.81 2.55
C ARG A 147 11.40 16.87 1.41
N VAL A 148 10.63 16.82 0.32
CA VAL A 148 10.86 15.92 -0.83
C VAL A 148 11.34 16.67 -2.07
N ALA A 149 11.45 18.00 -2.00
CA ALA A 149 12.09 18.86 -2.99
C ALA A 149 13.57 19.04 -2.68
#